data_711d93a9322d00a08d09ba2fa667cd66
#
_entry.id   711d93a9322d00a08d09ba2fa667cd66
#
_cell.length_a   1.000
_cell.length_b   1.000
_cell.length_c   1.000
_cell.angle_alpha   90.00
_cell.angle_beta   90.00
_cell.angle_gamma   90.00
#
_symmetry.space_group_name_H-M   'P 1'
#
loop_
_entity.id
_entity.type
_entity.pdbx_description
1 polymer ?
#
loop_
_entity_poly.entity_id
_entity_poly.type
_entity_poly.pdbx_seq_one_letter_code
_entity_poly.pdbx_strand_id
1 'polypeptide(L)'
;MSSSHLLEQADVVRGFNRFYTHQIGVLQEHLLQSDYSLTELRILYELASRGDLTSAELRQMLGLDAGYMSRIISGFEKRGLIQKVPSPTDGRAAQLHLTNLGREILVPLEKASREQIVAMLERLPEPQQKQLIGAMTLIQTLLQGNKDSTYVLRDPQPGDMGTVMQQQTALYTREYGWNSEFEVLVAEVVAKYLRDYDPSCERCWIAEKDGKVIGSVFIVRQDETTAKLRMLYVDASARGLGIGSRLVEECLRFARQIGYKHMTLWTTSNLTAARKIYQQAGFELVEEVAVHSFGKDLVSQTWARAL
;
A
#
# COMPACT_ATOMS: atom_id res chain seq x y z
N MET A 1 11.62 -9.32 21.92
CA MET A 1 10.21 -9.17 22.34
C MET A 1 9.88 -10.31 23.28
N SER A 2 9.34 -10.04 24.47
CA SER A 2 9.00 -11.08 25.45
C SER A 2 7.84 -11.95 24.96
N SER A 3 7.92 -13.26 25.16
CA SER A 3 6.85 -14.24 24.82
C SER A 3 5.48 -13.86 25.42
N SER A 4 5.46 -13.19 26.56
CA SER A 4 4.26 -12.68 27.22
C SER A 4 3.51 -11.63 26.39
N HIS A 5 4.22 -10.70 25.76
CA HIS A 5 3.60 -9.66 24.92
C HIS A 5 2.91 -10.22 23.68
N LEU A 6 3.49 -11.24 23.04
CA LEU A 6 2.85 -11.91 21.91
C LEU A 6 1.58 -12.68 22.32
N LEU A 7 1.54 -13.24 23.51
CA LEU A 7 0.35 -13.92 24.03
C LEU A 7 -0.81 -12.94 24.29
N GLU A 8 -0.51 -11.78 24.86
CA GLU A 8 -1.50 -10.71 25.06
C GLU A 8 -2.08 -10.22 23.72
N GLN A 9 -1.21 -10.01 22.71
CA GLN A 9 -1.65 -9.63 21.37
C GLN A 9 -2.50 -10.73 20.72
N ALA A 10 -2.14 -11.99 20.89
CA ALA A 10 -2.94 -13.11 20.39
C ALA A 10 -4.35 -13.14 20.98
N ASP A 11 -4.50 -12.82 22.28
CA ASP A 11 -5.83 -12.78 22.90
C ASP A 11 -6.70 -11.65 22.37
N VAL A 12 -6.13 -10.50 22.03
CA VAL A 12 -6.82 -9.40 21.36
C VAL A 12 -7.32 -9.86 19.98
N VAL A 13 -6.45 -10.48 19.16
CA VAL A 13 -6.82 -11.00 17.85
C VAL A 13 -7.91 -12.08 17.95
N ARG A 14 -7.81 -13.00 18.91
CA ARG A 14 -8.84 -14.01 19.16
C ARG A 14 -10.18 -13.39 19.59
N GLY A 15 -10.13 -12.33 20.39
CA GLY A 15 -11.32 -11.56 20.77
C GLY A 15 -12.01 -10.94 19.54
N PHE A 16 -11.23 -10.28 18.70
CA PHE A 16 -11.72 -9.70 17.45
C PHE A 16 -12.31 -10.77 16.52
N ASN A 17 -11.64 -11.91 16.33
CA ASN A 17 -12.15 -12.99 15.48
C ASN A 17 -13.51 -13.51 15.96
N ARG A 18 -13.70 -13.73 17.28
CA ARG A 18 -15.00 -14.14 17.84
C ARG A 18 -16.08 -13.10 17.58
N PHE A 19 -15.77 -11.83 17.81
CA PHE A 19 -16.72 -10.73 17.55
C PHE A 19 -17.10 -10.67 16.07
N TYR A 20 -16.11 -10.68 15.20
CA TYR A 20 -16.32 -10.48 13.77
C TYR A 20 -17.05 -11.65 13.10
N THR A 21 -16.73 -12.90 13.46
CA THR A 21 -17.45 -14.08 12.97
C THR A 21 -18.92 -14.08 13.39
N HIS A 22 -19.23 -13.61 14.60
CA HIS A 22 -20.63 -13.41 15.04
C HIS A 22 -21.29 -12.29 14.23
N GLN A 23 -20.60 -11.16 14.02
CA GLN A 23 -21.14 -9.99 13.32
C GLN A 23 -21.52 -10.28 11.87
N ILE A 24 -20.73 -11.08 11.16
CA ILE A 24 -20.98 -11.46 9.76
C ILE A 24 -21.83 -12.72 9.60
N GLY A 25 -22.35 -13.28 10.70
CA GLY A 25 -23.28 -14.40 10.69
C GLY A 25 -22.69 -15.74 10.21
N VAL A 26 -21.35 -15.90 10.23
CA VAL A 26 -20.66 -17.14 9.78
C VAL A 26 -21.10 -18.39 10.55
N LEU A 27 -21.58 -18.23 11.79
CA LEU A 27 -22.01 -19.33 12.65
C LEU A 27 -23.49 -19.70 12.45
N GLN A 28 -24.20 -19.04 11.55
CA GLN A 28 -25.59 -19.40 11.23
C GLN A 28 -25.58 -20.61 10.29
N GLU A 29 -26.39 -21.64 10.60
CA GLU A 29 -26.46 -22.87 9.82
C GLU A 29 -26.88 -22.64 8.35
N HIS A 30 -27.66 -21.59 8.10
CA HIS A 30 -28.13 -21.19 6.77
C HIS A 30 -27.68 -19.76 6.46
N LEU A 31 -26.45 -19.61 5.93
CA LEU A 31 -25.95 -18.31 5.51
C LEU A 31 -26.86 -17.72 4.41
N LEU A 32 -27.37 -16.52 4.62
CA LEU A 32 -28.28 -15.83 3.69
C LEU A 32 -29.58 -16.62 3.41
N GLN A 33 -30.06 -17.42 4.37
CA GLN A 33 -31.24 -18.29 4.20
C GLN A 33 -31.15 -19.28 3.02
N SER A 34 -29.94 -19.72 2.70
CA SER A 34 -29.66 -20.63 1.60
C SER A 34 -29.44 -22.07 2.09
N ASP A 35 -29.68 -23.06 1.23
CA ASP A 35 -29.37 -24.48 1.48
C ASP A 35 -27.89 -24.83 1.29
N TYR A 36 -27.02 -23.79 1.13
CA TYR A 36 -25.60 -23.94 0.89
C TYR A 36 -24.78 -23.55 2.11
N SER A 37 -23.78 -24.34 2.45
CA SER A 37 -22.81 -23.97 3.46
C SER A 37 -21.95 -22.78 3.01
N LEU A 38 -21.35 -22.07 3.97
CA LEU A 38 -20.41 -20.98 3.68
C LEU A 38 -19.29 -21.41 2.71
N THR A 39 -18.76 -22.62 2.88
CA THR A 39 -17.71 -23.17 2.01
C THR A 39 -18.20 -23.38 0.59
N GLU A 40 -19.41 -23.91 0.42
CA GLU A 40 -20.03 -24.12 -0.90
C GLU A 40 -20.25 -22.76 -1.60
N LEU A 41 -20.81 -21.78 -0.91
CA LEU A 41 -21.01 -20.43 -1.45
C LEU A 41 -19.68 -19.77 -1.83
N ARG A 42 -18.65 -19.94 -1.01
CA ARG A 42 -17.32 -19.39 -1.30
C ARG A 42 -16.72 -20.01 -2.56
N ILE A 43 -16.85 -21.31 -2.77
CA ILE A 43 -16.38 -21.99 -3.99
C ILE A 43 -17.12 -21.47 -5.22
N LEU A 44 -18.47 -21.37 -5.17
CA LEU A 44 -19.27 -20.85 -6.27
C LEU A 44 -18.88 -19.40 -6.60
N TYR A 45 -18.65 -18.57 -5.58
CA TYR A 45 -18.21 -17.19 -5.74
C TYR A 45 -16.83 -17.07 -6.41
N GLU A 46 -15.84 -17.88 -5.98
CA GLU A 46 -14.50 -17.87 -6.60
C GLU A 46 -14.58 -18.31 -8.08
N LEU A 47 -15.41 -19.31 -8.40
CA LEU A 47 -15.64 -19.74 -9.78
C LEU A 47 -16.35 -18.68 -10.63
N ALA A 48 -17.28 -17.93 -10.05
CA ALA A 48 -17.95 -16.84 -10.75
C ALA A 48 -17.04 -15.64 -11.04
N SER A 49 -16.19 -15.29 -10.06
CA SER A 49 -15.37 -14.08 -10.12
C SER A 49 -14.07 -14.25 -10.89
N ARG A 50 -13.46 -15.44 -10.85
CA ARG A 50 -12.14 -15.69 -11.48
C ARG A 50 -12.20 -16.51 -12.75
N GLY A 51 -13.28 -17.30 -12.93
CA GLY A 51 -13.37 -18.26 -14.04
C GLY A 51 -12.30 -19.37 -13.98
N ASP A 52 -12.39 -20.34 -14.84
CA ASP A 52 -11.36 -21.28 -15.28
C ASP A 52 -10.38 -21.85 -14.22
N LEU A 53 -10.83 -22.05 -12.98
CA LEU A 53 -10.03 -22.60 -11.89
C LEU A 53 -10.07 -24.13 -11.87
N THR A 54 -8.95 -24.75 -11.59
CA THR A 54 -8.89 -26.19 -11.28
C THR A 54 -9.28 -26.48 -9.82
N SER A 55 -9.67 -27.71 -9.53
CA SER A 55 -9.94 -28.13 -8.15
C SER A 55 -8.71 -28.00 -7.24
N ALA A 56 -7.50 -28.17 -7.80
CA ALA A 56 -6.26 -27.99 -7.05
C ALA A 56 -6.00 -26.52 -6.67
N GLU A 57 -6.22 -25.58 -7.58
CA GLU A 57 -6.10 -24.14 -7.33
C GLU A 57 -7.12 -23.66 -6.29
N LEU A 58 -8.37 -24.06 -6.44
CA LEU A 58 -9.42 -23.75 -5.44
C LEU A 58 -9.07 -24.29 -4.06
N ARG A 59 -8.58 -25.54 -4.00
CA ARG A 59 -8.16 -26.16 -2.75
C ARG A 59 -7.03 -25.39 -2.07
N GLN A 60 -6.01 -25.00 -2.82
CA GLN A 60 -4.88 -24.23 -2.31
C GLN A 60 -5.33 -22.84 -1.83
N MET A 61 -6.17 -22.18 -2.61
CA MET A 61 -6.68 -20.84 -2.31
C MET A 61 -7.54 -20.82 -1.04
N LEU A 62 -8.39 -21.83 -0.86
CA LEU A 62 -9.31 -21.91 0.27
C LEU A 62 -8.77 -22.69 1.47
N GLY A 63 -7.57 -23.27 1.37
CA GLY A 63 -6.96 -24.05 2.44
C GLY A 63 -7.73 -25.31 2.81
N LEU A 64 -8.45 -25.94 1.85
CA LEU A 64 -9.36 -27.06 2.10
C LEU A 64 -8.64 -28.42 1.93
N ASP A 65 -9.14 -29.43 2.66
CA ASP A 65 -8.74 -30.81 2.47
C ASP A 65 -9.19 -31.34 1.09
N ALA A 66 -8.37 -32.22 0.50
CA ALA A 66 -8.60 -32.75 -0.85
C ALA A 66 -9.90 -33.59 -0.93
N GLY A 67 -10.17 -34.41 0.06
CA GLY A 67 -11.36 -35.25 0.10
C GLY A 67 -12.62 -34.42 0.30
N TYR A 68 -12.55 -33.37 1.11
CA TYR A 68 -13.67 -32.45 1.33
C TYR A 68 -13.98 -31.65 0.05
N MET A 69 -12.96 -31.07 -0.58
CA MET A 69 -13.11 -30.38 -1.86
C MET A 69 -13.73 -31.28 -2.93
N SER A 70 -13.22 -32.51 -3.08
CA SER A 70 -13.74 -33.46 -4.06
C SER A 70 -15.23 -33.79 -3.85
N ARG A 71 -15.67 -33.93 -2.60
CA ARG A 71 -17.09 -34.17 -2.27
C ARG A 71 -17.98 -32.98 -2.68
N ILE A 72 -17.54 -31.76 -2.41
CA ILE A 72 -18.30 -30.55 -2.79
C ILE A 72 -18.40 -30.43 -4.31
N ILE A 73 -17.26 -30.56 -5.02
CA ILE A 73 -17.21 -30.49 -6.49
C ILE A 73 -18.13 -31.54 -7.11
N SER A 74 -18.05 -32.81 -6.64
CA SER A 74 -18.96 -33.88 -7.13
C SER A 74 -20.43 -33.58 -6.82
N GLY A 75 -20.73 -32.99 -5.69
CA GLY A 75 -22.06 -32.52 -5.34
C GLY A 75 -22.57 -31.41 -6.29
N PHE A 76 -21.74 -30.47 -6.64
CA PHE A 76 -22.07 -29.42 -7.59
C PHE A 76 -22.28 -29.93 -9.01
N GLU A 77 -21.43 -30.85 -9.47
CA GLU A 77 -21.62 -31.51 -10.79
C GLU A 77 -22.97 -32.24 -10.84
N LYS A 78 -23.28 -33.04 -9.83
CA LYS A 78 -24.57 -33.79 -9.77
C LYS A 78 -25.76 -32.87 -9.77
N ARG A 79 -25.66 -31.68 -9.16
CA ARG A 79 -26.73 -30.67 -9.15
C ARG A 79 -26.71 -29.78 -10.41
N GLY A 80 -25.75 -29.99 -11.32
CA GLY A 80 -25.64 -29.21 -12.56
C GLY A 80 -25.18 -27.76 -12.37
N LEU A 81 -24.56 -27.44 -11.22
CA LEU A 81 -24.11 -26.08 -10.91
C LEU A 81 -22.76 -25.73 -11.56
N ILE A 82 -21.93 -26.73 -11.76
CA ILE A 82 -20.62 -26.61 -12.43
C ILE A 82 -20.48 -27.69 -13.50
N GLN A 83 -19.57 -27.43 -14.44
CA GLN A 83 -19.10 -28.40 -15.42
C GLN A 83 -17.58 -28.44 -15.43
N LYS A 84 -17.03 -29.63 -15.75
CA LYS A 84 -15.58 -29.83 -15.95
C LYS A 84 -15.26 -29.74 -17.43
N VAL A 85 -14.28 -28.92 -17.77
CA VAL A 85 -13.77 -28.78 -19.14
C VAL A 85 -12.28 -29.13 -19.12
N PRO A 86 -11.76 -29.90 -20.10
CA PRO A 86 -10.33 -30.17 -20.18
C PRO A 86 -9.53 -28.86 -20.20
N SER A 87 -8.43 -28.79 -19.43
CA SER A 87 -7.56 -27.60 -19.45
C SER A 87 -6.86 -27.48 -20.80
N PRO A 88 -6.83 -26.30 -21.42
CA PRO A 88 -6.12 -26.10 -22.69
C PRO A 88 -4.60 -26.20 -22.56
N THR A 89 -4.07 -26.07 -21.34
CA THR A 89 -2.62 -26.05 -21.05
C THR A 89 -2.12 -27.33 -20.40
N ASP A 90 -2.96 -28.10 -19.73
CA ASP A 90 -2.61 -29.39 -19.11
C ASP A 90 -3.78 -30.38 -19.30
N GLY A 91 -3.62 -31.31 -20.23
CA GLY A 91 -4.62 -32.32 -20.53
C GLY A 91 -4.94 -33.31 -19.36
N ARG A 92 -4.20 -33.24 -18.26
CA ARG A 92 -4.46 -34.02 -17.03
C ARG A 92 -5.32 -33.27 -16.02
N ALA A 93 -5.49 -31.96 -16.20
CA ALA A 93 -6.27 -31.09 -15.32
C ALA A 93 -7.60 -30.76 -15.96
N ALA A 94 -8.66 -30.69 -15.16
CA ALA A 94 -9.96 -30.18 -15.58
C ALA A 94 -10.21 -28.81 -14.94
N GLN A 95 -10.61 -27.84 -15.73
CA GLN A 95 -11.10 -26.55 -15.28
C GLN A 95 -12.57 -26.67 -14.89
N LEU A 96 -12.94 -25.95 -13.84
CA LEU A 96 -14.27 -25.91 -13.30
C LEU A 96 -14.97 -24.63 -13.76
N HIS A 97 -16.07 -24.78 -14.48
CA HIS A 97 -16.86 -23.65 -14.97
C HIS A 97 -18.23 -23.64 -14.30
N LEU A 98 -18.65 -22.46 -13.87
CA LEU A 98 -20.00 -22.26 -13.37
C LEU A 98 -20.99 -22.33 -14.53
N THR A 99 -22.03 -23.15 -14.41
CA THR A 99 -23.12 -23.24 -15.39
C THR A 99 -24.06 -22.02 -15.27
N ASN A 100 -25.01 -21.89 -16.22
CA ASN A 100 -26.07 -20.88 -16.11
C ASN A 100 -26.91 -21.09 -14.83
N LEU A 101 -27.27 -22.34 -14.51
CA LEU A 101 -27.96 -22.67 -13.28
C LEU A 101 -27.17 -22.27 -12.02
N GLY A 102 -25.85 -22.53 -12.01
CA GLY A 102 -25.00 -22.11 -10.91
C GLY A 102 -24.96 -20.58 -10.76
N ARG A 103 -24.97 -19.83 -11.86
CA ARG A 103 -25.05 -18.35 -11.83
C ARG A 103 -26.40 -17.85 -11.32
N GLU A 104 -27.50 -18.46 -11.79
CA GLU A 104 -28.85 -18.11 -11.35
C GLU A 104 -29.05 -18.31 -9.84
N ILE A 105 -28.41 -19.32 -9.24
CA ILE A 105 -28.44 -19.55 -7.79
C ILE A 105 -27.53 -18.52 -7.07
N LEU A 106 -26.37 -18.16 -7.61
CA LEU A 106 -25.43 -17.30 -6.95
C LEU A 106 -25.88 -15.82 -6.91
N VAL A 107 -26.47 -15.32 -8.00
CA VAL A 107 -26.87 -13.90 -8.13
C VAL A 107 -27.76 -13.40 -6.97
N PRO A 108 -28.85 -14.08 -6.57
CA PRO A 108 -29.66 -13.61 -5.45
C PRO A 108 -28.91 -13.67 -4.11
N LEU A 109 -27.99 -14.62 -3.94
CA LEU A 109 -27.19 -14.74 -2.72
C LEU A 109 -26.14 -13.65 -2.61
N GLU A 110 -25.49 -13.28 -3.72
CA GLU A 110 -24.59 -12.11 -3.77
C GLU A 110 -25.34 -10.81 -3.47
N LYS A 111 -26.56 -10.67 -3.99
CA LYS A 111 -27.41 -9.52 -3.72
C LYS A 111 -27.75 -9.44 -2.24
N ALA A 112 -28.23 -10.53 -1.64
CA ALA A 112 -28.57 -10.58 -0.21
C ALA A 112 -27.35 -10.31 0.69
N SER A 113 -26.18 -10.85 0.35
CA SER A 113 -24.92 -10.55 1.04
C SER A 113 -24.55 -9.07 0.98
N ARG A 114 -24.68 -8.47 -0.21
CA ARG A 114 -24.40 -7.03 -0.40
C ARG A 114 -25.38 -6.17 0.39
N GLU A 115 -26.66 -6.49 0.36
CA GLU A 115 -27.70 -5.78 1.13
C GLU A 115 -27.44 -5.85 2.64
N GLN A 116 -27.01 -6.99 3.16
CA GLN A 116 -26.63 -7.15 4.56
C GLN A 116 -25.46 -6.22 4.94
N ILE A 117 -24.42 -6.14 4.09
CA ILE A 117 -23.30 -5.25 4.33
C ILE A 117 -23.71 -3.78 4.21
N VAL A 118 -24.55 -3.42 3.23
CA VAL A 118 -25.10 -2.06 3.11
C VAL A 118 -25.86 -1.68 4.38
N ALA A 119 -26.77 -2.53 4.86
CA ALA A 119 -27.52 -2.27 6.08
C ALA A 119 -26.63 -2.14 7.33
N MET A 120 -25.50 -2.84 7.38
CA MET A 120 -24.50 -2.67 8.44
C MET A 120 -23.82 -1.30 8.34
N LEU A 121 -23.43 -0.88 7.14
CA LEU A 121 -22.75 0.40 6.91
C LEU A 121 -23.68 1.60 7.15
N GLU A 122 -24.96 1.51 6.78
CA GLU A 122 -25.94 2.57 6.98
C GLU A 122 -26.17 2.93 8.46
N ARG A 123 -25.85 2.03 9.40
CA ARG A 123 -25.90 2.31 10.84
C ARG A 123 -24.76 3.22 11.32
N LEU A 124 -23.76 3.46 10.47
CA LEU A 124 -22.59 4.27 10.79
C LEU A 124 -22.65 5.60 10.03
N PRO A 125 -22.29 6.73 10.68
CA PRO A 125 -22.02 7.97 9.96
C PRO A 125 -20.93 7.80 8.90
N GLU A 126 -20.99 8.56 7.80
CA GLU A 126 -20.05 8.45 6.69
C GLU A 126 -18.55 8.45 7.09
N PRO A 127 -18.09 9.31 8.04
CA PRO A 127 -16.71 9.27 8.51
C PRO A 127 -16.33 7.92 9.13
N GLN A 128 -17.24 7.29 9.88
CA GLN A 128 -17.00 5.99 10.51
C GLN A 128 -17.03 4.85 9.48
N GLN A 129 -17.86 4.95 8.42
CA GLN A 129 -17.82 4.00 7.29
C GLN A 129 -16.43 4.00 6.64
N LYS A 130 -15.88 5.18 6.35
CA LYS A 130 -14.52 5.32 5.79
C LYS A 130 -13.44 4.74 6.72
N GLN A 131 -13.57 4.98 8.04
CA GLN A 131 -12.65 4.41 9.03
C GLN A 131 -12.72 2.87 9.08
N LEU A 132 -13.92 2.31 9.06
CA LEU A 132 -14.14 0.87 9.08
C LEU A 132 -13.54 0.20 7.83
N ILE A 133 -13.82 0.73 6.65
CA ILE A 133 -13.28 0.23 5.39
C ILE A 133 -11.75 0.30 5.39
N GLY A 134 -11.18 1.44 5.82
CA GLY A 134 -9.74 1.60 5.95
C GLY A 134 -9.10 0.60 6.92
N ALA A 135 -9.73 0.32 8.05
CA ALA A 135 -9.26 -0.67 9.02
C ALA A 135 -9.29 -2.10 8.44
N MET A 136 -10.37 -2.48 7.74
CA MET A 136 -10.49 -3.78 7.07
C MET A 136 -9.42 -3.97 5.98
N THR A 137 -9.18 -2.96 5.16
CA THR A 137 -8.13 -2.96 4.15
C THR A 137 -6.75 -3.12 4.80
N LEU A 138 -6.49 -2.41 5.90
CA LEU A 138 -5.23 -2.52 6.63
C LEU A 138 -5.03 -3.93 7.21
N ILE A 139 -6.05 -4.52 7.84
CA ILE A 139 -6.00 -5.89 8.36
C ILE A 139 -5.69 -6.87 7.23
N GLN A 140 -6.38 -6.77 6.10
CA GLN A 140 -6.15 -7.61 4.93
C GLN A 140 -4.70 -7.51 4.43
N THR A 141 -4.19 -6.29 4.26
CA THR A 141 -2.82 -6.03 3.80
C THR A 141 -1.77 -6.64 4.74
N LEU A 142 -1.95 -6.46 6.05
CA LEU A 142 -1.02 -7.00 7.06
C LEU A 142 -1.02 -8.54 7.09
N LEU A 143 -2.19 -9.18 6.96
CA LEU A 143 -2.30 -10.63 7.01
C LEU A 143 -1.87 -11.31 5.70
N GLN A 144 -2.07 -10.68 4.56
CA GLN A 144 -1.64 -11.22 3.26
C GLN A 144 -0.13 -11.11 3.04
N GLY A 145 0.58 -10.36 3.87
CA GLY A 145 2.04 -10.19 3.76
C GLY A 145 2.46 -9.64 2.40
N ASN A 146 1.77 -8.64 1.91
CA ASN A 146 1.80 -8.20 0.52
C ASN A 146 3.23 -7.85 0.05
N LYS A 147 3.83 -8.72 -0.76
CA LYS A 147 5.11 -8.46 -1.44
C LYS A 147 4.95 -7.51 -2.65
N ASP A 148 3.73 -7.31 -3.13
CA ASP A 148 3.40 -6.50 -4.31
C ASP A 148 2.55 -5.27 -3.93
N SER A 149 2.97 -4.55 -2.89
CA SER A 149 2.28 -3.31 -2.57
C SER A 149 2.69 -2.21 -3.55
N THR A 150 1.91 -2.09 -4.61
CA THR A 150 1.98 -0.98 -5.54
C THR A 150 1.64 0.31 -4.80
N TYR A 151 2.55 1.26 -4.84
CA TYR A 151 2.30 2.65 -4.48
C TYR A 151 2.12 3.47 -5.75
N VAL A 152 1.45 4.60 -5.64
CA VAL A 152 1.31 5.56 -6.73
C VAL A 152 2.13 6.82 -6.44
N LEU A 153 2.71 7.41 -7.48
CA LEU A 153 3.26 8.76 -7.41
C LEU A 153 2.22 9.71 -7.99
N ARG A 154 1.86 10.72 -7.22
CA ARG A 154 0.87 11.73 -7.61
C ARG A 154 1.33 13.15 -7.27
N ASP A 155 0.65 14.11 -7.86
CA ASP A 155 0.79 15.51 -7.48
C ASP A 155 0.26 15.75 -6.07
N PRO A 156 0.75 16.77 -5.36
CA PRO A 156 0.27 17.13 -4.03
C PRO A 156 -1.20 17.53 -4.03
N GLN A 157 -1.88 17.19 -2.94
CA GLN A 157 -3.24 17.60 -2.62
C GLN A 157 -3.26 18.48 -1.37
N PRO A 158 -4.32 19.27 -1.15
CA PRO A 158 -4.47 20.02 0.09
C PRO A 158 -4.34 19.13 1.34
N GLY A 159 -3.46 19.53 2.26
CA GLY A 159 -3.14 18.77 3.48
C GLY A 159 -1.87 17.90 3.39
N ASP A 160 -1.41 17.54 2.19
CA ASP A 160 -0.18 16.73 2.04
C ASP A 160 1.05 17.42 2.61
N MET A 161 1.18 18.73 2.43
CA MET A 161 2.34 19.48 2.92
C MET A 161 2.43 19.41 4.45
N GLY A 162 1.31 19.53 5.16
CA GLY A 162 1.26 19.34 6.61
C GLY A 162 1.66 17.92 7.02
N THR A 163 1.22 16.91 6.27
CA THR A 163 1.56 15.50 6.50
C THR A 163 3.06 15.24 6.27
N VAL A 164 3.62 15.77 5.17
CA VAL A 164 5.06 15.66 4.86
C VAL A 164 5.91 16.28 5.96
N MET A 165 5.55 17.50 6.41
CA MET A 165 6.25 18.17 7.52
C MET A 165 6.22 17.32 8.78
N GLN A 166 5.05 16.90 9.23
CA GLN A 166 4.86 16.09 10.42
C GLN A 166 5.66 14.78 10.37
N GLN A 167 5.52 14.03 9.28
CA GLN A 167 6.15 12.71 9.15
C GLN A 167 7.67 12.83 9.08
N GLN A 168 8.19 13.80 8.32
CA GLN A 168 9.62 13.97 8.16
C GLN A 168 10.27 14.43 9.48
N THR A 169 9.70 15.43 10.16
CA THR A 169 10.24 15.90 11.45
C THR A 169 10.19 14.82 12.51
N ALA A 170 9.07 14.12 12.64
CA ALA A 170 8.92 13.01 13.60
C ALA A 170 9.91 11.86 13.34
N LEU A 171 10.14 11.50 12.06
CA LEU A 171 11.09 10.45 11.69
C LEU A 171 12.53 10.84 12.07
N TYR A 172 12.96 12.05 11.69
CA TYR A 172 14.32 12.49 11.90
C TYR A 172 14.63 12.76 13.38
N THR A 173 13.65 13.24 14.14
CA THR A 173 13.78 13.32 15.62
C THR A 173 13.95 11.95 16.24
N ARG A 174 13.13 10.98 15.85
CA ARG A 174 13.16 9.62 16.40
C ARG A 174 14.43 8.85 16.02
N GLU A 175 14.86 8.93 14.76
CA GLU A 175 15.97 8.10 14.25
C GLU A 175 17.35 8.75 14.43
N TYR A 176 17.42 10.08 14.36
CA TYR A 176 18.69 10.82 14.39
C TYR A 176 18.83 11.73 15.61
N GLY A 177 17.76 11.89 16.42
CA GLY A 177 17.75 12.75 17.60
C GLY A 177 17.87 14.24 17.25
N TRP A 178 17.38 14.65 16.06
CA TRP A 178 17.39 16.05 15.65
C TRP A 178 16.32 16.85 16.41
N ASN A 179 16.66 18.09 16.76
CA ASN A 179 15.80 18.97 17.53
C ASN A 179 14.85 19.81 16.64
N SER A 180 14.15 20.76 17.24
CA SER A 180 13.19 21.65 16.57
C SER A 180 13.78 22.56 15.49
N GLU A 181 15.09 22.76 15.45
CA GLU A 181 15.74 23.50 14.35
C GLU A 181 15.49 22.82 13.00
N PHE A 182 15.44 21.47 12.99
CA PHE A 182 15.09 20.74 11.77
C PHE A 182 13.62 20.94 11.36
N GLU A 183 12.72 21.03 12.32
CA GLU A 183 11.30 21.32 12.04
C GLU A 183 11.14 22.72 11.44
N VAL A 184 11.87 23.72 11.96
CA VAL A 184 11.90 25.07 11.38
C VAL A 184 12.37 25.03 9.93
N LEU A 185 13.49 24.32 9.64
CA LEU A 185 14.00 24.17 8.28
C LEU A 185 12.95 23.56 7.33
N VAL A 186 12.29 22.49 7.77
CA VAL A 186 11.26 21.81 6.99
C VAL A 186 10.08 22.74 6.72
N ALA A 187 9.62 23.49 7.75
CA ALA A 187 8.54 24.44 7.62
C ALA A 187 8.86 25.57 6.63
N GLU A 188 10.07 26.13 6.72
CA GLU A 188 10.54 27.18 5.79
C GLU A 188 10.60 26.68 4.34
N VAL A 189 11.11 25.48 4.11
CA VAL A 189 11.18 24.88 2.78
C VAL A 189 9.81 24.69 2.19
N VAL A 190 8.87 24.13 2.96
CA VAL A 190 7.48 23.89 2.50
C VAL A 190 6.76 25.20 2.29
N ALA A 191 6.88 26.16 3.22
CA ALA A 191 6.26 27.48 3.08
C ALA A 191 6.77 28.24 1.85
N LYS A 192 8.10 28.19 1.62
CA LYS A 192 8.71 28.78 0.42
C LYS A 192 8.17 28.12 -0.85
N TYR A 193 8.16 26.78 -0.90
CA TYR A 193 7.62 26.06 -2.05
C TYR A 193 6.16 26.45 -2.35
N LEU A 194 5.29 26.44 -1.34
CA LEU A 194 3.87 26.79 -1.53
C LEU A 194 3.66 28.24 -2.01
N ARG A 195 4.52 29.18 -1.56
CA ARG A 195 4.42 30.59 -1.90
C ARG A 195 4.92 30.91 -3.30
N ASP A 196 6.06 30.32 -3.64
CA ASP A 196 6.85 30.68 -4.83
C ASP A 196 6.73 29.65 -5.96
N TYR A 197 5.88 28.62 -5.82
CA TYR A 197 5.75 27.50 -6.74
C TYR A 197 5.49 27.94 -8.18
N ASP A 198 6.38 27.55 -9.06
CA ASP A 198 6.28 27.75 -10.50
C ASP A 198 6.15 26.37 -11.21
N PRO A 199 4.92 25.99 -11.64
CA PRO A 199 4.68 24.68 -12.27
C PRO A 199 5.43 24.47 -13.58
N SER A 200 5.97 25.54 -14.19
CA SER A 200 6.77 25.45 -15.43
C SER A 200 8.16 24.87 -15.20
N CYS A 201 8.69 24.95 -13.98
CA CYS A 201 10.05 24.53 -13.68
C CYS A 201 10.26 23.83 -12.33
N GLU A 202 9.19 23.72 -11.53
CA GLU A 202 9.22 23.09 -10.21
C GLU A 202 8.15 22.01 -10.10
N ARG A 203 8.37 21.03 -9.25
CA ARG A 203 7.37 19.97 -8.98
C ARG A 203 7.60 19.30 -7.63
N CYS A 204 6.52 18.77 -7.06
CA CYS A 204 6.55 17.86 -5.94
C CYS A 204 5.85 16.54 -6.34
N TRP A 205 6.39 15.42 -5.90
CA TRP A 205 5.71 14.13 -5.97
C TRP A 205 5.43 13.63 -4.58
N ILE A 206 4.24 13.12 -4.40
CA ILE A 206 3.79 12.39 -3.23
C ILE A 206 3.73 10.91 -3.59
N ALA A 207 4.43 10.07 -2.84
CA ALA A 207 4.23 8.63 -2.89
C ALA A 207 3.10 8.28 -1.93
N GLU A 208 2.03 7.70 -2.47
CA GLU A 208 0.87 7.29 -1.70
C GLU A 208 0.65 5.79 -1.81
N LYS A 209 0.29 5.17 -0.68
CA LYS A 209 -0.12 3.78 -0.59
C LYS A 209 -1.30 3.67 0.37
N ASP A 210 -2.35 3.01 -0.08
CA ASP A 210 -3.56 2.78 0.73
C ASP A 210 -4.14 4.09 1.34
N GLY A 211 -4.13 5.19 0.57
CA GLY A 211 -4.59 6.51 1.00
C GLY A 211 -3.67 7.22 2.00
N LYS A 212 -2.44 6.74 2.21
CA LYS A 212 -1.46 7.34 3.12
C LYS A 212 -0.25 7.85 2.37
N VAL A 213 0.21 9.04 2.72
CA VAL A 213 1.50 9.56 2.26
C VAL A 213 2.62 8.72 2.89
N ILE A 214 3.43 8.08 2.05
CA ILE A 214 4.56 7.24 2.47
C ILE A 214 5.89 7.74 1.95
N GLY A 215 5.90 8.83 1.20
CA GLY A 215 7.12 9.47 0.73
C GLY A 215 6.84 10.76 -0.04
N SER A 216 7.85 11.56 -0.18
CA SER A 216 7.81 12.81 -0.95
C SER A 216 9.16 13.16 -1.50
N VAL A 217 9.16 14.00 -2.54
CA VAL A 217 10.35 14.68 -3.04
C VAL A 217 9.94 15.98 -3.73
N PHE A 218 10.78 16.99 -3.64
CA PHE A 218 10.60 18.27 -4.31
C PHE A 218 11.77 18.51 -5.26
N ILE A 219 11.45 19.07 -6.42
CA ILE A 219 12.41 19.71 -7.30
C ILE A 219 12.06 21.18 -7.41
N VAL A 220 13.00 22.05 -7.10
CA VAL A 220 12.83 23.49 -7.13
C VAL A 220 13.93 24.13 -7.97
N ARG A 221 13.66 25.30 -8.53
CA ARG A 221 14.63 26.06 -9.26
C ARG A 221 15.68 26.67 -8.31
N GLN A 222 16.94 26.39 -8.55
CA GLN A 222 18.05 27.06 -7.89
C GLN A 222 18.50 28.29 -8.69
N ASP A 223 18.67 28.12 -10.01
CA ASP A 223 18.95 29.15 -10.99
C ASP A 223 18.41 28.76 -12.37
N GLU A 224 18.71 29.47 -13.43
CA GLU A 224 18.20 29.23 -14.78
C GLU A 224 18.59 27.85 -15.36
N THR A 225 19.73 27.31 -14.94
CA THR A 225 20.30 26.06 -15.46
C THR A 225 20.35 24.93 -14.46
N THR A 226 20.12 25.23 -13.19
CA THR A 226 20.30 24.30 -12.07
C THR A 226 19.02 24.09 -11.29
N ALA A 227 18.59 22.84 -11.20
CA ALA A 227 17.53 22.42 -10.29
C ALA A 227 18.11 21.97 -8.94
N LYS A 228 17.31 22.07 -7.89
CA LYS A 228 17.65 21.56 -6.55
C LYS A 228 16.63 20.53 -6.07
N LEU A 229 17.12 19.33 -5.78
CA LEU A 229 16.32 18.29 -5.14
C LEU A 229 16.25 18.57 -3.63
N ARG A 230 15.05 18.54 -3.08
CA ARG A 230 14.79 18.78 -1.65
C ARG A 230 13.77 17.79 -1.09
N MET A 231 13.74 17.66 0.23
CA MET A 231 12.69 16.97 0.97
C MET A 231 12.44 15.54 0.48
N LEU A 232 13.52 14.80 0.10
CA LEU A 232 13.38 13.37 -0.13
C LEU A 232 13.08 12.67 1.18
N TYR A 233 11.91 12.11 1.26
CA TYR A 233 11.41 11.39 2.43
C TYR A 233 10.79 10.06 2.01
N VAL A 234 11.04 9.01 2.79
CA VAL A 234 10.34 7.72 2.69
C VAL A 234 10.03 7.23 4.09
N ASP A 235 8.77 6.94 4.35
CA ASP A 235 8.30 6.38 5.62
C ASP A 235 9.03 5.09 5.96
N ALA A 236 9.31 4.87 7.26
CA ALA A 236 10.04 3.69 7.71
C ALA A 236 9.35 2.37 7.32
N SER A 237 8.01 2.34 7.34
CA SER A 237 7.21 1.19 6.96
C SER A 237 7.24 0.86 5.46
N ALA A 238 7.66 1.82 4.63
CA ALA A 238 7.71 1.71 3.17
C ALA A 238 9.14 1.55 2.62
N ARG A 239 10.12 1.38 3.50
CA ARG A 239 11.52 1.13 3.09
C ARG A 239 11.64 -0.23 2.40
N GLY A 240 12.58 -0.32 1.47
CA GLY A 240 12.79 -1.54 0.67
C GLY A 240 11.88 -1.67 -0.55
N LEU A 241 10.88 -0.80 -0.73
CA LEU A 241 9.99 -0.77 -1.90
C LEU A 241 10.53 0.03 -3.10
N GLY A 242 11.77 0.50 -3.05
CA GLY A 242 12.37 1.29 -4.14
C GLY A 242 11.84 2.71 -4.30
N ILE A 243 10.98 3.19 -3.38
CA ILE A 243 10.30 4.49 -3.48
C ILE A 243 11.30 5.65 -3.60
N GLY A 244 12.33 5.65 -2.76
CA GLY A 244 13.32 6.74 -2.77
C GLY A 244 14.05 6.86 -4.12
N SER A 245 14.50 5.76 -4.69
CA SER A 245 15.11 5.72 -6.01
C SER A 245 14.16 6.20 -7.09
N ARG A 246 12.91 5.74 -7.06
CA ARG A 246 11.87 6.13 -8.02
C ARG A 246 11.57 7.64 -7.95
N LEU A 247 11.47 8.21 -6.75
CA LEU A 247 11.26 9.64 -6.56
C LEU A 247 12.42 10.47 -7.13
N VAL A 248 13.66 10.03 -6.92
CA VAL A 248 14.85 10.70 -7.50
C VAL A 248 14.86 10.57 -9.03
N GLU A 249 14.50 9.42 -9.59
CA GLU A 249 14.36 9.23 -11.04
C GLU A 249 13.33 10.19 -11.65
N GLU A 250 12.18 10.39 -11.00
CA GLU A 250 11.17 11.34 -11.47
C GLU A 250 11.70 12.77 -11.48
N CYS A 251 12.45 13.18 -10.43
CA CYS A 251 13.13 14.48 -10.42
C CYS A 251 14.11 14.64 -11.58
N LEU A 252 14.94 13.63 -11.84
CA LEU A 252 15.91 13.64 -12.94
C LEU A 252 15.23 13.70 -14.31
N ARG A 253 14.15 12.93 -14.48
CA ARG A 253 13.36 12.92 -15.71
C ARG A 253 12.75 14.30 -15.98
N PHE A 254 12.08 14.86 -14.97
CA PHE A 254 11.48 16.19 -15.06
C PHE A 254 12.52 17.29 -15.34
N ALA A 255 13.65 17.28 -14.62
CA ALA A 255 14.71 18.25 -14.83
C ALA A 255 15.23 18.27 -16.27
N ARG A 256 15.45 17.08 -16.85
CA ARG A 256 15.86 16.96 -18.27
C ARG A 256 14.77 17.47 -19.22
N GLN A 257 13.51 17.17 -18.92
CA GLN A 257 12.36 17.57 -19.75
C GLN A 257 12.21 19.10 -19.77
N ILE A 258 12.47 19.77 -18.63
CA ILE A 258 12.45 21.24 -18.53
C ILE A 258 13.69 21.86 -19.18
N GLY A 259 14.80 21.12 -19.29
CA GLY A 259 16.03 21.61 -19.92
C GLY A 259 17.10 22.09 -18.92
N TYR A 260 16.98 21.77 -17.63
CA TYR A 260 18.04 21.98 -16.66
C TYR A 260 19.31 21.24 -17.10
N LYS A 261 20.46 21.81 -16.79
CA LYS A 261 21.79 21.25 -17.11
C LYS A 261 22.41 20.56 -15.91
N HIS A 262 22.04 20.99 -14.72
CA HIS A 262 22.58 20.48 -13.47
C HIS A 262 21.48 20.25 -12.46
N MET A 263 21.70 19.30 -11.56
CA MET A 263 20.89 19.12 -10.36
C MET A 263 21.79 19.04 -9.15
N THR A 264 21.42 19.78 -8.10
CA THR A 264 22.10 19.77 -6.81
C THR A 264 21.17 19.21 -5.73
N LEU A 265 21.72 18.79 -4.64
CA LEU A 265 21.02 18.46 -3.42
C LEU A 265 21.91 18.72 -2.19
N TRP A 266 21.28 18.84 -1.05
CA TRP A 266 21.93 18.93 0.24
C TRP A 266 21.50 17.77 1.13
N THR A 267 22.44 17.20 1.89
CA THR A 267 22.21 16.12 2.84
C THR A 267 23.26 16.17 3.96
N THR A 268 23.22 15.20 4.86
CA THR A 268 24.24 15.01 5.90
C THR A 268 24.86 13.62 5.81
N SER A 269 26.10 13.47 6.24
CA SER A 269 26.87 12.23 6.08
C SER A 269 26.27 11.01 6.80
N ASN A 270 25.50 11.22 7.87
CA ASN A 270 24.83 10.18 8.63
C ASN A 270 23.56 9.63 7.93
N LEU A 271 23.03 10.30 6.92
CA LEU A 271 21.88 9.84 6.13
C LEU A 271 22.31 8.81 5.06
N THR A 272 22.85 7.68 5.51
CA THR A 272 23.52 6.69 4.65
C THR A 272 22.62 6.08 3.58
N ALA A 273 21.33 5.88 3.88
CA ALA A 273 20.37 5.34 2.92
C ALA A 273 20.10 6.32 1.77
N ALA A 274 19.92 7.61 2.07
CA ALA A 274 19.73 8.66 1.07
C ALA A 274 20.98 8.83 0.19
N ARG A 275 22.16 8.84 0.82
CA ARG A 275 23.45 8.92 0.08
C ARG A 275 23.62 7.79 -0.93
N LYS A 276 23.27 6.54 -0.57
CA LYS A 276 23.31 5.41 -1.51
C LYS A 276 22.40 5.64 -2.72
N ILE A 277 21.20 6.17 -2.51
CA ILE A 277 20.28 6.51 -3.60
C ILE A 277 20.90 7.57 -4.51
N TYR A 278 21.50 8.63 -3.94
CA TYR A 278 22.12 9.69 -4.73
C TYR A 278 23.33 9.20 -5.53
N GLN A 279 24.18 8.39 -4.93
CA GLN A 279 25.32 7.75 -5.62
C GLN A 279 24.85 6.87 -6.78
N GLN A 280 23.86 6.01 -6.56
CA GLN A 280 23.27 5.17 -7.61
C GLN A 280 22.62 5.99 -8.72
N ALA A 281 22.06 7.14 -8.37
CA ALA A 281 21.50 8.09 -9.32
C ALA A 281 22.57 8.96 -10.02
N GLY A 282 23.86 8.74 -9.78
CA GLY A 282 24.99 9.41 -10.44
C GLY A 282 25.25 10.82 -9.92
N PHE A 283 24.84 11.15 -8.69
CA PHE A 283 25.32 12.37 -8.03
C PHE A 283 26.71 12.15 -7.44
N GLU A 284 27.52 13.18 -7.49
CA GLU A 284 28.85 13.23 -6.94
C GLU A 284 28.93 14.22 -5.78
N LEU A 285 29.73 13.91 -4.75
CA LEU A 285 29.98 14.79 -3.63
C LEU A 285 30.84 15.96 -4.10
N VAL A 286 30.34 17.18 -3.93
CA VAL A 286 31.00 18.41 -4.37
C VAL A 286 31.62 19.15 -3.19
N GLU A 287 30.95 19.14 -2.04
CA GLU A 287 31.37 19.88 -0.86
C GLU A 287 30.99 19.11 0.41
N GLU A 288 31.88 19.17 1.38
CA GLU A 288 31.66 18.59 2.72
C GLU A 288 32.17 19.53 3.79
N VAL A 289 31.34 19.89 4.76
CA VAL A 289 31.66 20.84 5.83
C VAL A 289 31.16 20.35 7.16
N ALA A 290 32.00 20.38 8.20
CA ALA A 290 31.56 20.11 9.57
C ALA A 290 30.70 21.27 10.07
N VAL A 291 29.53 20.97 10.63
CA VAL A 291 28.57 21.96 11.12
C VAL A 291 27.94 21.50 12.44
N HIS A 292 27.58 22.44 13.28
CA HIS A 292 26.67 22.17 14.39
C HIS A 292 25.27 22.59 13.99
N SER A 293 24.37 21.63 13.81
CA SER A 293 22.99 21.88 13.38
C SER A 293 22.05 20.83 13.96
N PHE A 294 20.82 21.22 14.19
CA PHE A 294 19.77 20.35 14.73
C PHE A 294 20.14 19.73 16.08
N GLY A 295 20.94 20.47 16.88
CA GLY A 295 21.45 20.02 18.17
C GLY A 295 22.50 18.91 18.11
N LYS A 296 23.18 18.73 16.99
CA LYS A 296 24.19 17.68 16.74
C LYS A 296 25.38 18.23 15.96
N ASP A 297 26.54 17.63 16.17
CA ASP A 297 27.69 17.82 15.29
C ASP A 297 27.52 16.91 14.08
N LEU A 298 27.38 17.51 12.92
CA LEU A 298 27.07 16.84 11.66
C LEU A 298 28.09 17.22 10.61
N VAL A 299 28.15 16.42 9.56
CA VAL A 299 28.87 16.76 8.34
C VAL A 299 27.88 17.03 7.24
N SER A 300 27.73 18.29 6.88
CA SER A 300 26.91 18.79 5.78
C SER A 300 27.54 18.42 4.46
N GLN A 301 26.77 17.94 3.50
CA GLN A 301 27.23 17.54 2.19
C GLN A 301 26.36 18.12 1.09
N THR A 302 27.03 18.75 0.10
CA THR A 302 26.42 19.16 -1.16
C THR A 302 26.79 18.15 -2.23
N TRP A 303 25.80 17.64 -2.94
CA TRP A 303 25.98 16.73 -4.05
C TRP A 303 25.46 17.37 -5.33
N ALA A 304 26.12 17.08 -6.45
CA ALA A 304 25.73 17.61 -7.75
C ALA A 304 25.78 16.52 -8.85
N ARG A 305 25.02 16.76 -9.90
CA ARG A 305 25.01 15.92 -11.10
C ARG A 305 24.77 16.77 -12.34
N ALA A 306 25.47 16.48 -13.44
CA ALA A 306 25.09 16.91 -14.79
C ALA A 306 23.92 16.06 -15.30
N LEU A 307 22.98 16.67 -16.07
CA LEU A 307 21.72 16.07 -16.51
C LEU A 307 21.75 15.61 -17.98
#